data_03e2b3b13f565ca602b8398469934c06
#
_entry.id   03e2b3b13f565ca602b8398469934c06
#
_cell.length_a   1.000
_cell.length_b   1.000
_cell.length_c   1.000
_cell.angle_alpha   90.00
_cell.angle_beta   90.00
_cell.angle_gamma   90.00
#
_symmetry.space_group_name_H-M   'P 1'
#
loop_
_entity.id
_entity.type
_entity.pdbx_description
1 polymer ?
#
loop_
_entity_poly.entity_id
_entity_poly.type
_entity_poly.pdbx_seq_one_letter_code
_entity_poly.pdbx_strand_id
1 'polypeptide(L)'
;MTVANLSDLSKDPTYAELLVKIHLLEQRNEHLQQQLVQTNTSHDQLQQLFNQVVEENHKLYEQVLELIEKQRQLIHRLYGQKSEGITARQTHLNYEAAQEDLAQLEQIRDDYRSGLSQEELAKLPAIDRTEAETLIDEGDLEAAKESTDELPSATDQPKKTKRAKYTVIPDNLEVKTWVHQPLTTVCDCGCQMKRIGEDKQDKLGIIPKQFYIERHIYPKWVCRECDIIHQAATPKQIINKSIATPELLAHILISKYADHQPLYRQNIIYQRSGVTIPDATMADWVGRCGVALEPLVSRLHELLLSEPILHADETPVSIMKNHVKVGGKSLKKGYVWAYLTPQHSSLKAVVYDFAESRRNEHPKAFLDKWRGKLVCDDYSGYKFLFHQGVTEIGCLAHARRKFHELHITGQSIVSIEALTLFRQLYAVEREIDERFEKNTPPMPRDPQIVRQIRQEKAKPIADKLHQWLQEKRQLTTKNASISKAMDYCLKRWQALTQYLDDGRLPIDNNWAENQMRPWALGRKNWLFAGSLRSGQRAANIMSIIQSARLNGLDVSAYLTDVLRRLPTQEDLDELLPHRWVPPQ
;
A
#
# COMPACT_ATOMS: atom_id res chain seq x y z
N MET A 1 -21.70 10.91 -1.85
CA MET A 1 -21.65 11.59 -0.55
C MET A 1 -21.38 13.04 -0.83
N THR A 2 -22.32 13.88 -0.45
CA THR A 2 -22.36 15.32 -0.69
C THR A 2 -21.20 16.04 -0.01
N VAL A 3 -20.63 16.96 -0.75
CA VAL A 3 -19.58 17.90 -0.31
C VAL A 3 -20.15 18.73 0.83
N ALA A 4 -19.57 18.58 2.03
CA ALA A 4 -19.80 19.54 3.10
C ALA A 4 -19.10 20.85 2.70
N ASN A 5 -19.86 21.91 2.49
CA ASN A 5 -19.34 23.25 2.24
C ASN A 5 -18.64 23.77 3.49
N LEU A 6 -17.62 24.60 3.34
CA LEU A 6 -17.01 25.37 4.45
C LEU A 6 -18.04 26.22 5.21
N SER A 7 -19.16 26.61 4.57
CA SER A 7 -20.34 27.14 5.24
C SER A 7 -20.95 26.18 6.27
N ASP A 8 -20.64 24.88 6.21
CA ASP A 8 -21.10 23.89 7.20
C ASP A 8 -20.13 23.72 8.37
N LEU A 9 -18.87 24.13 8.21
CA LEU A 9 -17.89 24.21 9.31
C LEU A 9 -18.18 25.39 10.26
N SER A 10 -18.60 26.51 9.72
CA SER A 10 -19.11 27.63 10.53
C SER A 10 -20.45 27.31 11.22
N LYS A 11 -21.10 26.21 10.82
CA LYS A 11 -22.35 25.70 11.41
C LYS A 11 -22.15 24.50 12.31
N ASP A 12 -20.91 23.97 12.42
CA ASP A 12 -20.61 22.98 13.46
C ASP A 12 -20.66 23.70 14.82
N PRO A 13 -21.64 23.37 15.68
CA PRO A 13 -21.78 24.03 16.97
C PRO A 13 -20.49 23.95 17.81
N THR A 14 -19.68 22.91 17.63
CA THR A 14 -18.39 22.74 18.33
C THR A 14 -17.34 23.75 17.90
N TYR A 15 -17.27 24.10 16.62
CA TYR A 15 -16.32 25.10 16.09
C TYR A 15 -16.75 26.53 16.49
N ALA A 16 -18.04 26.83 16.34
CA ALA A 16 -18.60 28.12 16.75
C ALA A 16 -18.49 28.31 18.29
N GLU A 17 -18.76 27.27 19.08
CA GLU A 17 -18.57 27.30 20.55
C GLU A 17 -17.11 27.52 20.95
N LEU A 18 -16.16 26.95 20.23
CA LEU A 18 -14.74 27.11 20.53
C LEU A 18 -14.23 28.51 20.19
N LEU A 19 -14.64 29.08 19.04
CA LEU A 19 -14.32 30.48 18.70
C LEU A 19 -14.93 31.48 19.68
N VAL A 20 -16.17 31.26 20.07
CA VAL A 20 -16.84 32.06 21.11
C VAL A 20 -16.09 31.94 22.44
N LYS A 21 -15.60 30.75 22.77
CA LYS A 21 -14.86 30.51 24.01
C LYS A 21 -13.47 31.15 24.02
N ILE A 22 -12.78 31.14 22.88
CA ILE A 22 -11.51 31.88 22.69
C ILE A 22 -11.75 33.39 22.87
N HIS A 23 -12.74 33.96 22.19
CA HIS A 23 -13.06 35.39 22.30
C HIS A 23 -13.47 35.81 23.72
N LEU A 24 -14.23 34.94 24.40
CA LEU A 24 -14.59 35.16 25.81
C LEU A 24 -13.38 35.11 26.75
N LEU A 25 -12.41 34.24 26.49
CA LEU A 25 -11.17 34.13 27.25
C LEU A 25 -10.22 35.28 26.95
N GLU A 26 -10.16 35.80 25.72
CA GLU A 26 -9.42 37.02 25.38
C GLU A 26 -9.99 38.25 26.10
N GLN A 27 -11.31 38.45 26.05
CA GLN A 27 -11.99 39.53 26.80
C GLN A 27 -11.78 39.43 28.31
N ARG A 28 -11.79 38.20 28.84
CA ARG A 28 -11.55 37.97 30.27
C ARG A 28 -10.09 38.24 30.65
N ASN A 29 -9.16 37.91 29.77
CA ASN A 29 -7.74 38.20 29.96
C ASN A 29 -7.46 39.72 29.93
N GLU A 30 -8.06 40.46 29.00
CA GLU A 30 -8.02 41.93 28.96
C GLU A 30 -8.64 42.55 30.22
N HIS A 31 -9.76 42.01 30.68
CA HIS A 31 -10.41 42.48 31.91
C HIS A 31 -9.55 42.22 33.15
N LEU A 32 -8.94 41.05 33.28
CA LEU A 32 -8.00 40.71 34.35
C LEU A 32 -6.75 41.59 34.33
N GLN A 33 -6.22 41.92 33.17
CA GLN A 33 -5.10 42.85 33.00
C GLN A 33 -5.49 44.26 33.41
N GLN A 34 -6.70 44.74 33.10
CA GLN A 34 -7.22 46.03 33.55
C GLN A 34 -7.42 46.07 35.08
N GLN A 35 -7.88 44.98 35.69
CA GLN A 35 -7.97 44.86 37.14
C GLN A 35 -6.60 44.90 37.84
N LEU A 36 -5.57 44.31 37.21
CA LEU A 36 -4.18 44.39 37.70
C LEU A 36 -3.63 45.81 37.70
N VAL A 37 -4.00 46.63 36.73
CA VAL A 37 -3.59 48.05 36.65
C VAL A 37 -4.35 48.93 37.62
N GLN A 38 -5.58 48.58 38.03
CA GLN A 38 -6.43 49.39 38.88
C GLN A 38 -6.30 49.13 40.39
N THR A 39 -5.66 48.01 40.76
CA THR A 39 -5.58 47.64 42.17
C THR A 39 -4.22 47.98 42.79
N ASN A 40 -4.20 49.02 43.63
CA ASN A 40 -3.12 49.35 44.61
C ASN A 40 -3.12 48.34 45.78
N THR A 41 -3.01 47.04 45.44
CA THR A 41 -3.16 45.94 46.42
C THR A 41 -1.81 45.42 46.88
N SER A 42 -1.79 44.80 48.07
CA SER A 42 -0.58 44.26 48.69
C SER A 42 0.13 43.26 47.75
N HIS A 43 1.43 43.14 47.88
CA HIS A 43 2.29 42.26 47.04
C HIS A 43 1.74 40.83 46.92
N ASP A 44 1.16 40.28 47.95
CA ASP A 44 0.60 38.92 47.97
C ASP A 44 -0.66 38.78 47.11
N GLN A 45 -1.51 39.80 47.03
CA GLN A 45 -2.68 39.78 46.14
C GLN A 45 -2.29 39.94 44.68
N LEU A 46 -1.28 40.75 44.38
CA LEU A 46 -0.70 40.89 43.05
C LEU A 46 -0.07 39.57 42.56
N GLN A 47 0.63 38.87 43.45
CA GLN A 47 1.24 37.56 43.12
C GLN A 47 0.18 36.48 42.87
N GLN A 48 -0.91 36.48 43.64
CA GLN A 48 -2.01 35.53 43.39
C GLN A 48 -2.73 35.80 42.07
N LEU A 49 -3.01 37.07 41.76
CA LEU A 49 -3.59 37.45 40.45
C LEU A 49 -2.67 37.13 39.29
N PHE A 50 -1.38 37.38 39.42
CA PHE A 50 -0.39 37.03 38.40
C PHE A 50 -0.36 35.52 38.15
N ASN A 51 -0.32 34.70 39.20
CA ASN A 51 -0.34 33.26 39.09
C ASN A 51 -1.64 32.73 38.41
N GLN A 52 -2.77 33.39 38.72
CA GLN A 52 -4.05 33.06 38.12
C GLN A 52 -4.08 33.39 36.61
N VAL A 53 -3.55 34.55 36.19
CA VAL A 53 -3.43 34.95 34.78
C VAL A 53 -2.50 34.00 34.03
N VAL A 54 -1.38 33.61 34.63
CA VAL A 54 -0.44 32.64 34.03
C VAL A 54 -1.12 31.28 33.84
N GLU A 55 -1.90 30.81 34.82
CA GLU A 55 -2.63 29.54 34.71
C GLU A 55 -3.74 29.57 33.64
N GLU A 56 -4.48 30.70 33.57
CA GLU A 56 -5.50 30.88 32.53
C GLU A 56 -4.88 30.99 31.11
N ASN A 57 -3.75 31.67 30.97
CA ASN A 57 -2.99 31.74 29.71
C ASN A 57 -2.45 30.38 29.30
N HIS A 58 -2.01 29.56 30.26
CA HIS A 58 -1.56 28.21 30.01
C HIS A 58 -2.70 27.32 29.46
N LYS A 59 -3.88 27.41 30.05
CA LYS A 59 -5.09 26.71 29.57
C LYS A 59 -5.52 27.18 28.17
N LEU A 60 -5.38 28.48 27.89
CA LEU A 60 -5.68 29.03 26.57
C LEU A 60 -4.71 28.51 25.50
N TYR A 61 -3.43 28.45 25.83
CA TYR A 61 -2.41 27.90 24.95
C TYR A 61 -2.68 26.42 24.61
N GLU A 62 -3.03 25.57 25.58
CA GLU A 62 -3.43 24.18 25.35
C GLU A 62 -4.64 24.08 24.41
N GLN A 63 -5.62 24.98 24.56
CA GLN A 63 -6.80 24.99 23.68
C GLN A 63 -6.45 25.40 22.24
N VAL A 64 -5.53 26.35 22.04
CA VAL A 64 -5.03 26.75 20.72
C VAL A 64 -4.31 25.58 20.05
N LEU A 65 -3.49 24.85 20.78
CA LEU A 65 -2.82 23.65 20.25
C LEU A 65 -3.82 22.56 19.83
N GLU A 66 -4.86 22.34 20.63
CA GLU A 66 -5.94 21.39 20.30
C GLU A 66 -6.72 21.81 19.05
N LEU A 67 -6.94 23.11 18.86
CA LEU A 67 -7.60 23.66 17.68
C LEU A 67 -6.74 23.51 16.41
N ILE A 68 -5.45 23.82 16.50
CA ILE A 68 -4.50 23.63 15.39
C ILE A 68 -4.54 22.16 14.92
N GLU A 69 -4.52 21.22 15.86
CA GLU A 69 -4.54 19.80 15.54
C GLU A 69 -5.88 19.36 14.93
N LYS A 70 -7.01 19.82 15.48
CA LYS A 70 -8.34 19.56 14.90
C LYS A 70 -8.48 20.13 13.49
N GLN A 71 -7.95 21.33 13.25
CA GLN A 71 -7.98 21.97 11.95
C GLN A 71 -7.14 21.21 10.93
N ARG A 72 -5.94 20.75 11.30
CA ARG A 72 -5.10 19.90 10.45
C ARG A 72 -5.78 18.60 10.08
N GLN A 73 -6.40 17.91 11.05
CA GLN A 73 -7.14 16.68 10.80
C GLN A 73 -8.33 16.91 9.87
N LEU A 74 -9.00 18.04 10.01
CA LEU A 74 -10.14 18.41 9.19
C LEU A 74 -9.72 18.69 7.75
N ILE A 75 -8.63 19.48 7.56
CA ILE A 75 -8.01 19.71 6.25
C ILE A 75 -7.62 18.38 5.62
N HIS A 76 -7.00 17.49 6.36
CA HIS A 76 -6.61 16.17 5.88
C HIS A 76 -7.83 15.29 5.50
N ARG A 77 -8.91 15.27 6.31
CA ARG A 77 -10.14 14.53 5.99
C ARG A 77 -10.87 15.07 4.78
N LEU A 78 -10.93 16.37 4.61
CA LEU A 78 -11.69 17.02 3.54
C LEU A 78 -10.92 17.04 2.21
N TYR A 79 -9.62 17.20 2.26
CA TYR A 79 -8.78 17.43 1.07
C TYR A 79 -7.75 16.32 0.81
N GLY A 80 -7.36 15.52 1.81
CA GLY A 80 -6.40 14.42 1.67
C GLY A 80 -6.94 13.18 0.95
N GLN A 81 -8.26 13.05 0.73
CA GLN A 81 -8.88 11.85 0.11
C GLN A 81 -9.63 12.10 -1.19
N LYS A 82 -9.56 13.27 -1.82
CA LYS A 82 -10.37 13.57 -3.01
C LYS A 82 -9.58 14.29 -4.09
N SER A 83 -9.05 13.54 -5.01
CA SER A 83 -8.89 14.00 -6.39
C SER A 83 -9.81 13.16 -7.28
N GLU A 84 -10.59 13.81 -8.14
CA GLU A 84 -11.43 13.30 -9.21
C GLU A 84 -12.94 13.35 -8.95
N GLY A 85 -13.53 14.54 -9.04
CA GLY A 85 -14.99 14.66 -9.17
C GLY A 85 -15.65 15.97 -8.80
N ILE A 86 -14.91 17.00 -8.43
CA ILE A 86 -15.49 18.33 -8.15
C ILE A 86 -14.62 19.38 -8.84
N THR A 87 -15.27 20.36 -9.45
CA THR A 87 -14.62 21.46 -10.17
C THR A 87 -13.38 21.96 -9.42
N ALA A 88 -12.20 21.65 -9.95
CA ALA A 88 -10.89 21.83 -9.35
C ALA A 88 -10.66 23.24 -8.77
N ARG A 89 -11.35 24.25 -9.30
CA ARG A 89 -11.22 25.65 -8.91
C ARG A 89 -11.88 25.97 -7.55
N GLN A 90 -13.01 25.33 -7.22
CA GLN A 90 -13.73 25.56 -5.96
C GLN A 90 -13.09 24.84 -4.78
N THR A 91 -12.51 23.68 -5.06
CA THR A 91 -11.77 22.88 -4.06
C THR A 91 -10.45 23.57 -3.70
N HIS A 92 -9.79 24.22 -4.65
CA HIS A 92 -8.52 24.95 -4.45
C HIS A 92 -8.73 26.20 -3.58
N LEU A 93 -9.75 27.02 -3.87
CA LEU A 93 -10.08 28.21 -3.06
C LEU A 93 -10.44 27.87 -1.61
N ASN A 94 -11.17 26.78 -1.40
CA ASN A 94 -11.54 26.33 -0.06
C ASN A 94 -10.35 25.74 0.71
N TYR A 95 -9.40 25.13 0.02
CA TYR A 95 -8.16 24.63 0.61
C TYR A 95 -7.23 25.78 1.02
N GLU A 96 -7.09 26.81 0.17
CA GLU A 96 -6.30 28.01 0.48
C GLU A 96 -6.84 28.74 1.71
N ALA A 97 -8.16 28.97 1.79
CA ALA A 97 -8.79 29.60 2.96
C ALA A 97 -8.55 28.79 4.24
N ALA A 98 -8.67 27.47 4.20
CA ALA A 98 -8.41 26.60 5.35
C ALA A 98 -6.92 26.58 5.77
N GLN A 99 -6.01 26.78 4.82
CA GLN A 99 -4.57 26.93 5.09
C GLN A 99 -4.26 28.31 5.69
N GLU A 100 -4.95 29.37 5.27
CA GLU A 100 -4.83 30.71 5.86
C GLU A 100 -5.31 30.73 7.31
N ASP A 101 -6.45 30.08 7.61
CA ASP A 101 -6.96 29.94 8.98
C ASP A 101 -5.96 29.17 9.87
N LEU A 102 -5.36 28.10 9.34
CA LEU A 102 -4.34 27.35 10.08
C LEU A 102 -3.08 28.18 10.34
N ALA A 103 -2.63 28.96 9.34
CA ALA A 103 -1.47 29.85 9.48
C ALA A 103 -1.71 30.95 10.54
N GLN A 104 -2.93 31.48 10.63
CA GLN A 104 -3.29 32.45 11.67
C GLN A 104 -3.22 31.83 13.09
N LEU A 105 -3.73 30.61 13.26
CA LEU A 105 -3.64 29.91 14.54
C LEU A 105 -2.18 29.58 14.93
N GLU A 106 -1.37 29.22 13.97
CA GLU A 106 0.06 28.98 14.17
C GLU A 106 0.81 30.27 14.53
N GLN A 107 0.43 31.40 13.92
CA GLN A 107 0.98 32.71 14.25
C GLN A 107 0.63 33.11 15.69
N ILE A 108 -0.62 32.95 16.13
CA ILE A 108 -1.05 33.22 17.51
C ILE A 108 -0.23 32.39 18.51
N ARG A 109 0.00 31.11 18.21
CA ARG A 109 0.86 30.23 19.01
C ARG A 109 2.28 30.77 19.11
N ASP A 110 2.86 31.18 17.99
CA ASP A 110 4.26 31.62 17.93
C ASP A 110 4.44 33.01 18.58
N ASP A 111 3.46 33.91 18.42
CA ASP A 111 3.43 35.20 19.08
C ASP A 111 3.35 35.04 20.61
N TYR A 112 2.51 34.13 21.11
CA TYR A 112 2.45 33.80 22.52
C TYR A 112 3.79 33.29 23.07
N ARG A 113 4.45 32.35 22.34
CA ARG A 113 5.76 31.83 22.75
C ARG A 113 6.86 32.87 22.73
N SER A 114 6.85 33.80 21.79
CA SER A 114 7.86 34.85 21.68
C SER A 114 7.78 35.90 22.79
N GLY A 115 6.61 36.05 23.46
CA GLY A 115 6.39 36.94 24.57
C GLY A 115 6.80 36.37 25.93
N LEU A 116 7.20 35.09 26.01
CA LEU A 116 7.54 34.41 27.26
C LEU A 116 9.05 34.41 27.55
N SER A 117 9.40 34.47 28.83
CA SER A 117 10.78 34.32 29.31
C SER A 117 11.25 32.87 29.18
N GLN A 118 12.59 32.62 29.20
CA GLN A 118 13.14 31.26 29.14
C GLN A 118 12.67 30.34 30.29
N GLU A 119 12.39 30.88 31.46
CA GLU A 119 11.87 30.13 32.61
C GLU A 119 10.40 29.74 32.42
N GLU A 120 9.62 30.58 31.76
CA GLU A 120 8.21 30.32 31.44
C GLU A 120 8.09 29.34 30.25
N LEU A 121 8.96 29.46 29.24
CA LEU A 121 9.05 28.50 28.14
C LEU A 121 9.40 27.07 28.61
N ALA A 122 10.22 26.94 29.67
CA ALA A 122 10.55 25.66 30.27
C ALA A 122 9.39 24.98 31.01
N LYS A 123 8.36 25.76 31.41
CA LYS A 123 7.16 25.25 32.07
C LYS A 123 6.03 24.87 31.11
N LEU A 124 6.11 25.31 29.86
CA LEU A 124 5.17 24.89 28.82
C LEU A 124 5.32 23.40 28.50
N PRO A 125 4.23 22.68 28.22
CA PRO A 125 4.34 21.32 27.71
C PRO A 125 5.32 21.30 26.54
N ALA A 126 6.38 20.52 26.67
CA ALA A 126 7.39 20.38 25.62
C ALA A 126 6.74 19.67 24.41
N ILE A 127 6.19 20.46 23.50
CA ILE A 127 5.86 20.01 22.15
C ILE A 127 7.04 20.40 21.28
N ASP A 128 8.16 19.73 21.53
CA ASP A 128 9.29 19.84 20.65
C ASP A 128 9.09 18.83 19.51
N ARG A 129 8.54 19.33 18.38
CA ARG A 129 8.36 18.57 17.15
C ARG A 129 9.66 17.97 16.63
N THR A 130 10.78 18.60 16.91
CA THR A 130 12.10 18.12 16.48
C THR A 130 12.46 16.80 17.14
N GLU A 131 12.11 16.55 18.38
CA GLU A 131 12.34 15.26 19.03
C GLU A 131 11.28 14.20 18.64
N ALA A 132 10.02 14.59 18.46
CA ALA A 132 8.97 13.66 18.01
C ALA A 132 9.13 13.29 16.53
N GLU A 133 9.55 14.22 15.67
CA GLU A 133 9.81 13.97 14.24
C GLU A 133 11.13 13.22 14.01
N THR A 134 12.15 13.41 14.85
CA THR A 134 13.38 12.60 14.82
C THR A 134 13.23 11.24 15.47
N LEU A 135 12.19 11.03 16.28
CA LEU A 135 11.84 9.75 16.88
C LEU A 135 11.00 8.84 15.96
N ILE A 136 10.43 9.39 14.88
CA ILE A 136 9.76 8.63 13.83
C ILE A 136 10.79 8.41 12.72
N ASP A 137 11.34 7.19 12.64
CA ASP A 137 12.25 6.79 11.57
C ASP A 137 11.55 6.92 10.20
N GLU A 138 12.29 7.38 9.17
CA GLU A 138 11.76 7.51 7.79
C GLU A 138 11.12 6.22 7.27
N GLY A 139 11.55 5.06 7.74
CA GLY A 139 10.93 3.77 7.48
C GLY A 139 9.53 3.62 8.07
N ASP A 140 9.26 4.24 9.21
CA ASP A 140 7.93 4.26 9.85
C ASP A 140 6.94 5.17 9.10
N LEU A 141 7.44 6.25 8.50
CA LEU A 141 6.67 7.13 7.61
C LEU A 141 6.38 6.45 6.26
N GLU A 142 7.29 5.64 5.72
CA GLU A 142 7.02 4.85 4.52
C GLU A 142 5.99 3.75 4.78
N ALA A 143 6.08 3.02 5.89
CA ALA A 143 5.08 2.02 6.26
C ALA A 143 3.69 2.63 6.55
N ALA A 144 3.65 3.84 7.13
CA ALA A 144 2.40 4.58 7.33
C ALA A 144 1.88 5.24 6.05
N LYS A 145 2.77 5.73 5.17
CA LYS A 145 2.43 6.24 3.83
C LYS A 145 2.02 5.12 2.88
N GLU A 146 2.55 3.93 3.06
CA GLU A 146 2.15 2.75 2.29
C GLU A 146 0.73 2.28 2.61
N SER A 147 0.19 2.58 3.80
CA SER A 147 -1.19 2.26 4.17
C SER A 147 -2.20 3.37 3.84
N THR A 148 -1.74 4.59 3.52
CA THR A 148 -2.57 5.70 3.05
C THR A 148 -2.12 6.06 1.64
N ASP A 149 -3.03 5.88 0.67
CA ASP A 149 -2.88 6.21 -0.74
C ASP A 149 -2.55 7.71 -0.95
N GLU A 150 -1.29 8.11 -0.82
CA GLU A 150 -0.86 9.44 -1.26
C GLU A 150 0.14 9.32 -2.41
N LEU A 151 -0.25 9.88 -3.55
CA LEU A 151 0.67 10.28 -4.61
C LEU A 151 1.61 11.37 -4.06
N PRO A 152 2.91 11.32 -4.33
CA PRO A 152 3.86 12.32 -3.83
C PRO A 152 3.52 13.70 -4.37
N SER A 153 3.23 14.64 -3.48
CA SER A 153 3.14 16.06 -3.81
C SER A 153 4.55 16.61 -4.04
N ALA A 154 4.69 17.46 -5.04
CA ALA A 154 5.96 17.87 -5.64
C ALA A 154 6.70 19.00 -4.89
N THR A 155 6.61 19.09 -3.57
CA THR A 155 7.29 20.15 -2.80
C THR A 155 7.74 19.70 -1.43
N ASP A 156 8.68 18.73 -1.37
CA ASP A 156 9.57 18.61 -0.22
C ASP A 156 10.93 18.11 -0.68
N GLN A 157 11.99 18.84 -0.32
CA GLN A 157 13.34 18.44 -0.65
C GLN A 157 13.75 17.26 0.25
N PRO A 158 13.93 16.04 -0.28
CA PRO A 158 14.30 14.91 0.54
C PRO A 158 15.78 14.97 0.89
N LYS A 159 16.10 14.78 2.18
CA LYS A 159 17.43 14.39 2.62
C LYS A 159 17.81 13.08 1.93
N LYS A 160 18.97 13.09 1.29
CA LYS A 160 19.52 12.10 0.36
C LYS A 160 19.57 10.69 0.93
N THR A 161 18.58 9.87 0.68
CA THR A 161 18.78 8.43 0.47
C THR A 161 19.53 8.27 -0.86
N LYS A 162 20.51 7.37 -0.93
CA LYS A 162 21.25 7.10 -2.17
C LYS A 162 20.29 6.47 -3.21
N ARG A 163 19.45 7.29 -3.85
CA ARG A 163 18.82 6.91 -5.12
C ARG A 163 19.93 6.61 -6.10
N ALA A 164 19.77 5.56 -6.88
CA ALA A 164 20.64 5.30 -8.02
C ALA A 164 20.77 6.62 -8.80
N LYS A 165 21.95 7.20 -8.78
CA LYS A 165 22.22 8.55 -9.29
C LYS A 165 22.10 8.66 -10.81
N TYR A 166 21.88 7.53 -11.49
CA TYR A 166 21.86 7.42 -12.94
C TYR A 166 20.76 6.47 -13.38
N THR A 167 20.13 6.79 -14.52
CA THR A 167 19.27 5.85 -15.24
C THR A 167 20.12 4.65 -15.64
N VAL A 168 19.76 3.46 -15.17
CA VAL A 168 20.43 2.21 -15.61
C VAL A 168 19.82 1.84 -16.96
N ILE A 169 20.62 1.88 -18.00
CA ILE A 169 20.25 1.44 -19.34
C ILE A 169 20.73 -0.01 -19.47
N PRO A 170 19.83 -0.99 -19.69
CA PRO A 170 20.22 -2.38 -19.89
C PRO A 170 21.07 -2.56 -21.15
N ASP A 171 22.12 -3.39 -21.08
CA ASP A 171 23.04 -3.64 -22.18
C ASP A 171 22.42 -4.41 -23.37
N ASN A 172 21.24 -5.04 -23.16
CA ASN A 172 20.54 -5.86 -24.17
C ASN A 172 19.58 -5.06 -25.05
N LEU A 173 19.57 -3.74 -24.99
CA LEU A 173 18.74 -2.92 -25.85
C LEU A 173 19.32 -2.78 -27.25
N GLU A 174 18.45 -2.75 -28.28
CA GLU A 174 18.86 -2.47 -29.65
C GLU A 174 19.50 -1.08 -29.75
N VAL A 175 20.72 -1.00 -30.25
CA VAL A 175 21.45 0.25 -30.44
C VAL A 175 21.28 0.73 -31.87
N LYS A 176 20.62 1.87 -32.06
CA LYS A 176 20.54 2.58 -33.34
C LYS A 176 21.60 3.67 -33.37
N THR A 177 22.56 3.57 -34.28
CA THR A 177 23.69 4.49 -34.35
C THR A 177 23.48 5.53 -35.44
N TRP A 178 23.62 6.81 -35.09
CA TRP A 178 23.66 7.93 -36.02
C TRP A 178 25.03 8.57 -35.96
N VAL A 179 25.69 8.66 -37.11
CA VAL A 179 27.01 9.30 -37.23
C VAL A 179 26.82 10.71 -37.78
N HIS A 180 27.14 11.69 -36.97
CA HIS A 180 27.13 13.10 -37.36
C HIS A 180 28.52 13.51 -37.83
N GLN A 181 28.64 13.81 -39.13
CA GLN A 181 29.89 14.28 -39.67
C GLN A 181 29.88 15.80 -39.79
N PRO A 182 31.03 16.49 -39.64
CA PRO A 182 31.15 17.91 -39.92
C PRO A 182 30.88 18.18 -41.41
N LEU A 183 30.42 19.39 -41.71
CA LEU A 183 30.09 19.82 -43.08
C LEU A 183 31.29 19.72 -44.02
N THR A 184 32.50 19.87 -43.51
CA THR A 184 33.76 19.70 -44.24
C THR A 184 34.81 18.97 -43.39
N THR A 185 35.59 18.16 -44.03
CA THR A 185 36.77 17.52 -43.42
C THR A 185 38.07 18.09 -44.03
N VAL A 186 37.97 19.22 -44.75
CA VAL A 186 39.15 19.97 -45.26
C VAL A 186 39.36 21.19 -44.35
N CYS A 187 40.58 21.38 -43.90
CA CYS A 187 40.96 22.53 -43.10
C CYS A 187 41.04 23.79 -43.97
N ASP A 188 40.89 24.98 -43.40
CA ASP A 188 41.02 26.26 -44.11
C ASP A 188 42.37 26.46 -44.80
N CYS A 189 43.39 25.67 -44.40
CA CYS A 189 44.70 25.60 -45.08
C CYS A 189 44.70 24.68 -46.34
N GLY A 190 43.56 24.08 -46.69
CA GLY A 190 43.42 23.16 -47.82
C GLY A 190 43.83 21.70 -47.55
N CYS A 191 44.27 21.36 -46.34
CA CYS A 191 44.69 20.00 -45.98
C CYS A 191 43.51 19.11 -45.56
N GLN A 192 43.51 17.83 -45.93
CA GLN A 192 42.56 16.82 -45.47
C GLN A 192 42.80 16.52 -43.99
N MET A 193 41.74 16.70 -43.13
CA MET A 193 41.83 16.39 -41.71
C MET A 193 41.78 14.88 -41.45
N LYS A 194 42.53 14.44 -40.47
CA LYS A 194 42.53 13.05 -39.97
C LYS A 194 41.62 12.93 -38.76
N ARG A 195 40.72 11.93 -38.73
CA ARG A 195 39.90 11.60 -37.59
C ARG A 195 40.79 11.15 -36.40
N ILE A 196 40.71 11.79 -35.25
CA ILE A 196 41.51 11.55 -34.05
C ILE A 196 40.72 10.91 -32.90
N GLY A 197 39.37 10.88 -33.00
CA GLY A 197 38.52 10.28 -31.98
C GLY A 197 37.02 10.50 -32.29
N GLU A 198 36.21 10.09 -31.36
CA GLU A 198 34.75 10.27 -31.40
C GLU A 198 34.18 10.44 -29.98
N ASP A 199 33.26 11.35 -29.81
CA ASP A 199 32.42 11.44 -28.62
C ASP A 199 31.13 10.67 -28.85
N LYS A 200 30.71 9.86 -27.85
CA LYS A 200 29.48 9.08 -27.89
C LYS A 200 28.48 9.68 -26.90
N GLN A 201 27.29 9.92 -27.36
CA GLN A 201 26.18 10.34 -26.54
C GLN A 201 24.99 9.38 -26.74
N ASP A 202 24.71 8.54 -25.75
CA ASP A 202 23.58 7.63 -25.76
C ASP A 202 22.30 8.35 -25.29
N LYS A 203 21.21 8.13 -26.02
CA LYS A 203 19.88 8.64 -25.68
C LYS A 203 18.91 7.47 -25.64
N LEU A 204 18.15 7.33 -24.55
CA LEU A 204 17.13 6.30 -24.42
C LEU A 204 15.89 6.69 -25.25
N GLY A 205 15.55 5.83 -26.23
CA GLY A 205 14.35 5.96 -27.06
C GLY A 205 13.31 4.89 -26.70
N ILE A 206 12.06 5.08 -27.17
CA ILE A 206 10.99 4.08 -27.07
C ILE A 206 10.38 3.83 -28.44
N ILE A 207 10.17 2.56 -28.81
CA ILE A 207 9.34 2.16 -29.94
C ILE A 207 7.99 1.74 -29.36
N PRO A 208 6.88 2.45 -29.68
CA PRO A 208 5.55 2.06 -29.23
C PRO A 208 5.20 0.64 -29.68
N LYS A 209 4.40 -0.09 -28.87
CA LYS A 209 3.91 -1.44 -29.25
C LYS A 209 3.15 -1.37 -30.57
N GLN A 210 3.43 -2.32 -31.47
CA GLN A 210 2.79 -2.40 -32.78
C GLN A 210 1.89 -3.63 -32.86
N PHE A 211 0.71 -3.46 -33.50
CA PHE A 211 -0.13 -4.58 -33.87
C PHE A 211 0.41 -5.22 -35.17
N TYR A 212 0.30 -6.55 -35.27
CA TYR A 212 0.62 -7.31 -36.46
C TYR A 212 -0.45 -8.36 -36.74
N ILE A 213 -0.51 -8.87 -37.97
CA ILE A 213 -1.42 -9.93 -38.36
C ILE A 213 -0.61 -11.22 -38.50
N GLU A 214 -0.95 -12.21 -37.70
CA GLU A 214 -0.43 -13.56 -37.81
C GLU A 214 -1.37 -14.37 -38.71
N ARG A 215 -0.91 -14.75 -39.93
CA ARG A 215 -1.72 -15.43 -40.92
C ARG A 215 -1.37 -16.91 -40.95
N HIS A 216 -2.26 -17.75 -40.47
CA HIS A 216 -2.13 -19.20 -40.56
C HIS A 216 -2.82 -19.72 -41.83
N ILE A 217 -2.09 -20.46 -42.68
CA ILE A 217 -2.60 -21.03 -43.92
C ILE A 217 -2.63 -22.55 -43.77
N TYR A 218 -3.79 -23.16 -43.98
CA TYR A 218 -4.02 -24.59 -43.89
C TYR A 218 -4.42 -25.11 -45.28
N PRO A 219 -3.45 -25.52 -46.16
CA PRO A 219 -3.75 -26.07 -47.48
C PRO A 219 -4.59 -27.34 -47.39
N LYS A 220 -5.54 -27.47 -48.32
CA LYS A 220 -6.35 -28.68 -48.48
C LYS A 220 -5.79 -29.46 -49.64
N TRP A 221 -5.54 -30.74 -49.40
CA TRP A 221 -5.05 -31.66 -50.41
C TRP A 221 -6.12 -32.70 -50.69
N VAL A 222 -6.43 -32.94 -51.96
CA VAL A 222 -7.41 -33.94 -52.41
C VAL A 222 -6.71 -35.03 -53.15
N CYS A 223 -7.01 -36.29 -52.85
CA CYS A 223 -6.63 -37.45 -53.68
C CYS A 223 -7.58 -37.55 -54.86
N ARG A 224 -7.05 -37.59 -56.09
CA ARG A 224 -7.90 -37.64 -57.27
C ARG A 224 -8.49 -39.03 -57.54
N GLU A 225 -7.97 -40.09 -56.91
CA GLU A 225 -8.44 -41.47 -57.09
C GLU A 225 -9.53 -41.85 -56.07
N CYS A 226 -9.46 -41.33 -54.80
CA CYS A 226 -10.40 -41.71 -53.76
C CYS A 226 -11.17 -40.53 -53.17
N ASP A 227 -11.03 -39.32 -53.71
CA ASP A 227 -11.68 -38.06 -53.28
C ASP A 227 -11.52 -37.73 -51.81
N ILE A 228 -10.52 -38.35 -51.13
CA ILE A 228 -10.25 -38.06 -49.73
C ILE A 228 -9.52 -36.73 -49.61
N ILE A 229 -10.02 -35.85 -48.73
CA ILE A 229 -9.41 -34.55 -48.45
C ILE A 229 -8.58 -34.64 -47.16
N HIS A 230 -7.32 -34.23 -47.27
CA HIS A 230 -6.41 -34.07 -46.13
C HIS A 230 -6.13 -32.59 -45.90
N GLN A 231 -6.21 -32.19 -44.63
CA GLN A 231 -5.86 -30.84 -44.16
C GLN A 231 -5.19 -30.95 -42.78
N ALA A 232 -4.18 -30.13 -42.52
CA ALA A 232 -3.57 -30.06 -41.20
C ALA A 232 -4.60 -29.63 -40.13
N ALA A 233 -4.56 -30.29 -38.99
CA ALA A 233 -5.41 -29.91 -37.84
C ALA A 233 -5.02 -28.53 -37.31
N THR A 234 -6.00 -27.74 -36.95
CA THR A 234 -5.76 -26.45 -36.27
C THR A 234 -5.21 -26.72 -34.86
N PRO A 235 -4.09 -26.10 -34.47
CA PRO A 235 -3.56 -26.23 -33.12
C PRO A 235 -4.59 -25.82 -32.04
N LYS A 236 -4.57 -26.51 -30.91
CA LYS A 236 -5.39 -26.14 -29.76
C LYS A 236 -4.96 -24.76 -29.29
N GLN A 237 -5.92 -23.89 -28.98
CA GLN A 237 -5.72 -22.52 -28.50
C GLN A 237 -6.43 -22.34 -27.18
N ILE A 238 -5.94 -21.40 -26.37
CA ILE A 238 -6.56 -21.04 -25.06
C ILE A 238 -8.02 -20.59 -25.26
N ILE A 239 -8.30 -19.92 -26.36
CA ILE A 239 -9.64 -19.53 -26.80
C ILE A 239 -9.85 -20.00 -28.22
N ASN A 240 -10.62 -21.06 -28.41
CA ASN A 240 -10.93 -21.60 -29.74
C ASN A 240 -11.56 -20.55 -30.65
N LYS A 241 -11.07 -20.47 -31.89
CA LYS A 241 -11.52 -19.53 -32.93
C LYS A 241 -11.34 -18.05 -32.57
N SER A 242 -10.49 -17.72 -31.60
CA SER A 242 -10.15 -16.33 -31.30
C SER A 242 -9.25 -15.74 -32.37
N ILE A 243 -9.41 -14.45 -32.64
CA ILE A 243 -8.47 -13.67 -33.46
C ILE A 243 -7.28 -13.16 -32.62
N ALA A 244 -7.33 -13.29 -31.30
CA ALA A 244 -6.27 -12.83 -30.40
C ALA A 244 -5.18 -13.92 -30.28
N THR A 245 -3.93 -13.51 -30.50
CA THR A 245 -2.75 -14.34 -30.21
C THR A 245 -2.52 -14.41 -28.69
N PRO A 246 -1.74 -15.38 -28.18
CA PRO A 246 -1.35 -15.41 -26.76
C PRO A 246 -0.70 -14.10 -26.27
N GLU A 247 0.08 -13.43 -27.13
CA GLU A 247 0.73 -12.14 -26.83
C GLU A 247 -0.31 -11.03 -26.61
N LEU A 248 -1.33 -10.94 -27.46
CA LEU A 248 -2.40 -9.94 -27.29
C LEU A 248 -3.23 -10.22 -26.05
N LEU A 249 -3.55 -11.50 -25.80
CA LEU A 249 -4.26 -11.88 -24.57
C LEU A 249 -3.46 -11.54 -23.33
N ALA A 250 -2.18 -11.92 -23.28
CA ALA A 250 -1.28 -11.59 -22.17
C ALA A 250 -1.20 -10.06 -21.95
N HIS A 251 -1.05 -9.30 -23.04
CA HIS A 251 -1.01 -7.84 -22.98
C HIS A 251 -2.29 -7.25 -22.37
N ILE A 252 -3.48 -7.72 -22.78
CA ILE A 252 -4.77 -7.25 -22.24
C ILE A 252 -4.89 -7.57 -20.75
N LEU A 253 -4.49 -8.79 -20.35
CA LEU A 253 -4.54 -9.21 -18.94
C LEU A 253 -3.60 -8.39 -18.06
N ILE A 254 -2.35 -8.19 -18.49
CA ILE A 254 -1.33 -7.41 -17.78
C ILE A 254 -1.77 -5.96 -17.67
N SER A 255 -2.16 -5.33 -18.77
CA SER A 255 -2.65 -3.95 -18.77
C SER A 255 -3.83 -3.75 -17.82
N LYS A 256 -4.75 -4.74 -17.73
CA LYS A 256 -5.90 -4.66 -16.82
C LYS A 256 -5.52 -4.88 -15.36
N TYR A 257 -4.75 -5.89 -15.04
CA TYR A 257 -4.57 -6.37 -13.68
C TYR A 257 -3.23 -5.99 -13.04
N ALA A 258 -2.19 -5.75 -13.86
CA ALA A 258 -0.90 -5.32 -13.41
C ALA A 258 -0.70 -3.80 -13.51
N ASP A 259 -1.26 -3.19 -14.60
CA ASP A 259 -1.17 -1.76 -14.89
C ASP A 259 -2.47 -1.01 -14.58
N HIS A 260 -3.47 -1.72 -14.03
CA HIS A 260 -4.77 -1.21 -13.58
C HIS A 260 -5.60 -0.48 -14.66
N GLN A 261 -5.36 -0.74 -15.96
CA GLN A 261 -6.06 -0.09 -17.07
C GLN A 261 -7.42 -0.78 -17.35
N PRO A 262 -8.56 -0.09 -17.17
CA PRO A 262 -9.87 -0.61 -17.59
C PRO A 262 -9.90 -0.92 -19.09
N LEU A 263 -10.73 -1.89 -19.51
CA LEU A 263 -10.79 -2.33 -20.92
C LEU A 263 -11.16 -1.19 -21.88
N TYR A 264 -12.08 -0.30 -21.50
CA TYR A 264 -12.44 0.87 -22.31
C TYR A 264 -11.24 1.78 -22.57
N ARG A 265 -10.35 1.96 -21.57
CA ARG A 265 -9.13 2.77 -21.71
C ARG A 265 -8.13 2.10 -22.65
N GLN A 266 -7.99 0.77 -22.57
CA GLN A 266 -7.17 0.00 -23.50
C GLN A 266 -7.70 0.14 -24.94
N ASN A 267 -9.03 0.06 -25.16
CA ASN A 267 -9.64 0.27 -26.47
C ASN A 267 -9.29 1.66 -27.04
N ILE A 268 -9.39 2.71 -26.24
CA ILE A 268 -8.99 4.07 -26.66
C ILE A 268 -7.50 4.12 -27.05
N ILE A 269 -6.64 3.41 -26.30
CA ILE A 269 -5.20 3.33 -26.63
C ILE A 269 -5.00 2.62 -27.97
N TYR A 270 -5.68 1.49 -28.21
CA TYR A 270 -5.58 0.73 -29.45
C TYR A 270 -6.09 1.48 -30.66
N GLN A 271 -7.15 2.27 -30.51
CA GLN A 271 -7.68 3.14 -31.58
C GLN A 271 -6.65 4.16 -32.08
N ARG A 272 -5.72 4.60 -31.25
CA ARG A 272 -4.61 5.48 -31.68
C ARG A 272 -3.67 4.78 -32.68
N SER A 273 -3.63 3.44 -32.64
CA SER A 273 -2.87 2.61 -33.58
C SER A 273 -3.76 2.05 -34.71
N GLY A 274 -4.97 2.58 -34.89
CA GLY A 274 -5.91 2.18 -35.95
C GLY A 274 -6.65 0.85 -35.66
N VAL A 275 -6.50 0.26 -34.48
CA VAL A 275 -7.15 -1.02 -34.11
C VAL A 275 -8.30 -0.74 -33.15
N THR A 276 -9.49 -1.26 -33.45
CA THR A 276 -10.66 -1.19 -32.57
C THR A 276 -11.05 -2.58 -32.12
N ILE A 277 -11.00 -2.83 -30.80
CA ILE A 277 -11.46 -4.07 -30.19
C ILE A 277 -12.60 -3.71 -29.21
N PRO A 278 -13.84 -4.17 -29.45
CA PRO A 278 -14.95 -3.86 -28.56
C PRO A 278 -14.68 -4.31 -27.12
N ASP A 279 -15.07 -3.51 -26.13
CA ASP A 279 -14.89 -3.79 -24.70
C ASP A 279 -15.52 -5.15 -24.31
N ALA A 280 -16.66 -5.48 -24.89
CA ALA A 280 -17.33 -6.77 -24.68
C ALA A 280 -16.48 -7.96 -25.16
N THR A 281 -15.78 -7.83 -26.31
CA THR A 281 -14.87 -8.85 -26.84
C THR A 281 -13.67 -9.04 -25.90
N MET A 282 -13.04 -7.96 -25.47
CA MET A 282 -11.94 -8.03 -24.50
C MET A 282 -12.41 -8.61 -23.17
N ALA A 283 -13.61 -8.27 -22.70
CA ALA A 283 -14.18 -8.83 -21.47
C ALA A 283 -14.44 -10.35 -21.58
N ASP A 284 -14.91 -10.83 -22.73
CA ASP A 284 -15.04 -12.27 -23.00
C ASP A 284 -13.68 -12.98 -23.00
N TRP A 285 -12.67 -12.40 -23.65
CA TRP A 285 -11.31 -12.96 -23.64
C TRP A 285 -10.72 -13.03 -22.25
N VAL A 286 -10.83 -11.96 -21.46
CA VAL A 286 -10.41 -11.94 -20.05
C VAL A 286 -11.14 -13.04 -19.26
N GLY A 287 -12.44 -13.17 -19.46
CA GLY A 287 -13.23 -14.18 -18.80
C GLY A 287 -12.81 -15.62 -19.15
N ARG A 288 -12.53 -15.90 -20.42
CA ARG A 288 -12.08 -17.22 -20.89
C ARG A 288 -10.67 -17.55 -20.41
N CYS A 289 -9.75 -16.59 -20.45
CA CYS A 289 -8.41 -16.77 -19.89
C CYS A 289 -8.46 -17.08 -18.40
N GLY A 290 -9.32 -16.36 -17.63
CA GLY A 290 -9.46 -16.63 -16.20
C GLY A 290 -10.02 -18.02 -15.87
N VAL A 291 -10.86 -18.60 -16.73
CA VAL A 291 -11.31 -19.99 -16.61
C VAL A 291 -10.20 -20.96 -17.00
N ALA A 292 -9.50 -20.69 -18.09
CA ALA A 292 -8.44 -21.58 -18.56
C ALA A 292 -7.25 -21.67 -17.58
N LEU A 293 -6.98 -20.61 -16.83
CA LEU A 293 -5.92 -20.58 -15.81
C LEU A 293 -6.32 -21.28 -14.49
N GLU A 294 -7.59 -21.62 -14.29
CA GLU A 294 -8.09 -22.23 -13.05
C GLU A 294 -7.34 -23.52 -12.65
N PRO A 295 -7.06 -24.48 -13.56
CA PRO A 295 -6.31 -25.69 -13.20
C PRO A 295 -4.90 -25.39 -12.69
N LEU A 296 -4.21 -24.40 -13.27
CA LEU A 296 -2.88 -23.98 -12.83
C LEU A 296 -2.92 -23.31 -11.44
N VAL A 297 -3.95 -22.50 -11.19
CA VAL A 297 -4.18 -21.88 -9.86
C VAL A 297 -4.55 -22.93 -8.82
N SER A 298 -5.36 -23.93 -9.17
CA SER A 298 -5.71 -25.05 -8.28
C SER A 298 -4.45 -25.84 -7.89
N ARG A 299 -3.55 -26.09 -8.86
CA ARG A 299 -2.28 -26.75 -8.56
C ARG A 299 -1.37 -25.91 -7.66
N LEU A 300 -1.34 -24.59 -7.87
CA LEU A 300 -0.60 -23.66 -7.01
C LEU A 300 -1.20 -23.63 -5.58
N HIS A 301 -2.52 -23.72 -5.46
CA HIS A 301 -3.22 -23.82 -4.17
C HIS A 301 -2.84 -25.10 -3.43
N GLU A 302 -2.80 -26.26 -4.09
CA GLU A 302 -2.36 -27.52 -3.49
C GLU A 302 -0.94 -27.41 -2.91
N LEU A 303 -0.01 -26.83 -3.68
CA LEU A 303 1.36 -26.61 -3.23
C LEU A 303 1.43 -25.63 -2.06
N LEU A 304 0.64 -24.56 -2.10
CA LEU A 304 0.55 -23.59 -1.00
C LEU A 304 0.07 -24.30 0.29
N LEU A 305 -0.93 -25.17 0.23
CA LEU A 305 -1.41 -25.94 1.38
C LEU A 305 -0.40 -27.00 1.90
N SER A 306 0.66 -27.30 1.17
CA SER A 306 1.75 -28.13 1.67
C SER A 306 2.75 -27.36 2.55
N GLU A 307 2.72 -26.03 2.52
CA GLU A 307 3.62 -25.19 3.30
C GLU A 307 3.18 -25.11 4.77
N PRO A 308 4.13 -25.12 5.72
CA PRO A 308 3.82 -25.10 7.16
C PRO A 308 3.43 -23.72 7.69
N ILE A 309 3.70 -22.66 6.94
CA ILE A 309 3.44 -21.26 7.32
C ILE A 309 2.78 -20.57 6.15
N LEU A 310 1.65 -19.91 6.41
CA LEU A 310 0.95 -19.09 5.43
C LEU A 310 0.63 -17.73 6.03
N HIS A 311 0.53 -16.75 5.15
CA HIS A 311 -0.09 -15.46 5.45
C HIS A 311 -1.51 -15.43 4.91
N ALA A 312 -2.40 -14.70 5.57
CA ALA A 312 -3.74 -14.41 5.06
C ALA A 312 -4.11 -12.95 5.32
N ASP A 313 -4.80 -12.37 4.34
CA ASP A 313 -5.38 -11.02 4.43
C ASP A 313 -6.59 -10.91 3.50
N GLU A 314 -7.48 -9.94 3.70
CA GLU A 314 -8.63 -9.73 2.83
C GLU A 314 -8.96 -8.25 2.63
N THR A 315 -9.48 -7.93 1.44
CA THR A 315 -9.90 -6.56 1.10
C THR A 315 -11.27 -6.54 0.42
N PRO A 316 -12.10 -5.50 0.66
CA PRO A 316 -13.40 -5.41 0.00
C PRO A 316 -13.26 -5.01 -1.47
N VAL A 317 -14.04 -5.64 -2.35
CA VAL A 317 -14.23 -5.28 -3.75
C VAL A 317 -15.71 -5.26 -4.05
N SER A 318 -16.19 -4.20 -4.71
CA SER A 318 -17.61 -4.11 -5.09
C SER A 318 -17.96 -5.11 -6.19
N ILE A 319 -19.16 -5.72 -6.10
CA ILE A 319 -19.73 -6.61 -7.12
C ILE A 319 -21.00 -5.95 -7.65
N MET A 320 -21.20 -5.95 -8.97
CA MET A 320 -22.44 -5.50 -9.57
C MET A 320 -23.59 -6.48 -9.25
N LYS A 321 -24.73 -5.97 -8.79
CA LYS A 321 -25.95 -6.79 -8.61
C LYS A 321 -26.61 -7.02 -9.95
N ASN A 322 -26.97 -8.28 -10.23
CA ASN A 322 -27.87 -8.60 -11.33
C ASN A 322 -29.26 -8.04 -11.01
N HIS A 323 -29.87 -7.32 -11.95
CA HIS A 323 -31.17 -6.61 -11.86
C HIS A 323 -31.11 -5.23 -11.21
N VAL A 324 -30.75 -4.26 -12.02
CA VAL A 324 -30.87 -2.83 -11.71
C VAL A 324 -32.29 -2.37 -12.06
N LYS A 325 -33.10 -1.99 -11.07
CA LYS A 325 -34.20 -1.03 -11.31
C LYS A 325 -33.53 0.34 -11.52
N VAL A 326 -33.89 1.02 -12.60
CA VAL A 326 -33.42 2.36 -12.95
C VAL A 326 -33.55 3.29 -11.72
N GLY A 327 -32.39 3.82 -11.23
CA GLY A 327 -32.35 4.80 -10.14
C GLY A 327 -31.77 4.33 -8.79
N GLY A 328 -31.40 3.05 -8.59
CA GLY A 328 -30.84 2.54 -7.33
C GLY A 328 -29.36 2.13 -7.41
N LYS A 329 -28.57 2.47 -6.38
CA LYS A 329 -27.20 1.98 -6.22
C LYS A 329 -27.19 0.46 -6.10
N SER A 330 -26.61 -0.21 -7.09
CA SER A 330 -26.73 -1.64 -7.30
C SER A 330 -25.42 -2.39 -7.13
N LEU A 331 -24.61 -2.00 -6.13
CA LEU A 331 -23.37 -2.66 -5.78
C LEU A 331 -23.52 -3.45 -4.47
N LYS A 332 -23.05 -4.70 -4.48
CA LYS A 332 -22.88 -5.54 -3.29
C LYS A 332 -21.40 -5.53 -2.92
N LYS A 333 -21.10 -5.55 -1.63
CA LYS A 333 -19.73 -5.68 -1.13
C LYS A 333 -19.32 -7.16 -1.20
N GLY A 334 -18.34 -7.47 -2.03
CA GLY A 334 -17.59 -8.72 -2.05
C GLY A 334 -16.22 -8.54 -1.41
N TYR A 335 -15.45 -9.62 -1.33
CA TYR A 335 -14.12 -9.65 -0.72
C TYR A 335 -13.16 -10.48 -1.56
N VAL A 336 -11.93 -10.03 -1.62
CA VAL A 336 -10.78 -10.81 -2.07
C VAL A 336 -10.00 -11.22 -0.86
N TRP A 337 -9.68 -12.51 -0.79
CA TRP A 337 -8.81 -13.12 0.20
C TRP A 337 -7.48 -13.43 -0.49
N ALA A 338 -6.38 -13.13 0.15
CA ALA A 338 -5.06 -13.54 -0.30
C ALA A 338 -4.49 -14.56 0.68
N TYR A 339 -3.96 -15.66 0.15
CA TYR A 339 -3.20 -16.62 0.90
C TYR A 339 -1.85 -16.78 0.24
N LEU A 340 -0.77 -16.68 1.00
CA LEU A 340 0.57 -16.65 0.41
C LEU A 340 1.62 -17.24 1.35
N THR A 341 2.70 -17.68 0.75
CA THR A 341 3.87 -18.17 1.46
C THR A 341 4.68 -17.01 2.04
N PRO A 342 5.45 -17.22 3.12
CA PRO A 342 6.36 -16.19 3.66
C PRO A 342 7.38 -15.71 2.62
N GLN A 343 7.84 -14.47 2.78
CA GLN A 343 8.79 -13.82 1.86
C GLN A 343 10.05 -14.65 1.61
N HIS A 344 10.55 -15.34 2.61
CA HIS A 344 11.78 -16.13 2.55
C HIS A 344 11.52 -17.65 2.33
N SER A 345 10.28 -18.04 1.98
CA SER A 345 9.99 -19.43 1.60
C SER A 345 10.62 -19.77 0.26
N SER A 346 10.98 -21.05 0.08
CA SER A 346 11.45 -21.58 -1.21
C SER A 346 10.34 -21.53 -2.28
N LEU A 347 9.10 -21.83 -1.89
CA LEU A 347 7.93 -21.61 -2.71
C LEU A 347 7.46 -20.15 -2.54
N LYS A 348 7.55 -19.35 -3.58
CA LYS A 348 7.01 -17.98 -3.63
C LYS A 348 5.71 -17.98 -4.40
N ALA A 349 4.59 -18.02 -3.68
CA ALA A 349 3.27 -18.12 -4.25
C ALA A 349 2.25 -17.26 -3.51
N VAL A 350 1.31 -16.69 -4.27
CA VAL A 350 0.09 -16.07 -3.75
C VAL A 350 -1.12 -16.59 -4.52
N VAL A 351 -2.14 -17.00 -3.80
CA VAL A 351 -3.43 -17.42 -4.37
C VAL A 351 -4.52 -16.51 -3.81
N TYR A 352 -5.27 -15.90 -4.73
CA TYR A 352 -6.43 -15.10 -4.37
C TYR A 352 -7.71 -15.92 -4.50
N ASP A 353 -8.59 -15.77 -3.52
CA ASP A 353 -9.97 -16.26 -3.58
C ASP A 353 -10.94 -15.07 -3.57
N PHE A 354 -11.95 -15.10 -4.42
CA PHE A 354 -12.95 -14.03 -4.54
C PHE A 354 -14.31 -14.51 -4.06
N ALA A 355 -14.78 -13.92 -2.97
CA ALA A 355 -16.00 -14.30 -2.28
C ALA A 355 -17.03 -13.17 -2.22
N GLU A 356 -18.30 -13.53 -2.06
CA GLU A 356 -19.39 -12.57 -1.97
C GLU A 356 -19.61 -11.98 -0.55
N SER A 357 -18.85 -12.45 0.43
CA SER A 357 -18.94 -12.03 1.83
C SER A 357 -17.61 -12.13 2.55
N ARG A 358 -17.53 -11.54 3.75
CA ARG A 358 -16.37 -11.66 4.66
C ARG A 358 -16.61 -12.75 5.73
N ARG A 359 -17.44 -13.77 5.44
CA ARG A 359 -17.76 -14.79 6.43
C ARG A 359 -16.63 -15.81 6.57
N ASN A 360 -16.59 -16.45 7.74
CA ASN A 360 -15.60 -17.49 8.09
C ASN A 360 -15.67 -18.76 7.23
N GLU A 361 -16.79 -18.97 6.51
CA GLU A 361 -16.96 -20.08 5.57
C GLU A 361 -15.93 -20.09 4.44
N HIS A 362 -15.48 -18.88 3.98
CA HIS A 362 -14.51 -18.76 2.90
C HIS A 362 -13.11 -19.22 3.32
N PRO A 363 -12.48 -18.68 4.38
CA PRO A 363 -11.18 -19.19 4.83
C PRO A 363 -11.27 -20.64 5.31
N LYS A 364 -12.43 -21.09 5.79
CA LYS A 364 -12.65 -22.51 6.13
C LYS A 364 -12.59 -23.41 4.90
N ALA A 365 -13.26 -23.02 3.82
CA ALA A 365 -13.26 -23.79 2.59
C ALA A 365 -11.89 -23.79 1.92
N PHE A 366 -11.19 -22.64 1.91
CA PHE A 366 -9.89 -22.51 1.28
C PHE A 366 -8.79 -23.30 2.01
N LEU A 367 -8.73 -23.20 3.34
CA LEU A 367 -7.69 -23.85 4.14
C LEU A 367 -8.04 -25.29 4.54
N ASP A 368 -9.30 -25.68 4.48
CA ASP A 368 -9.84 -27.02 4.76
C ASP A 368 -9.12 -27.75 5.91
N LYS A 369 -8.33 -28.78 5.59
CA LYS A 369 -7.59 -29.61 6.56
C LYS A 369 -6.19 -29.08 6.87
N TRP A 370 -5.79 -27.96 6.30
CA TRP A 370 -4.48 -27.39 6.58
C TRP A 370 -4.31 -27.05 8.07
N ARG A 371 -3.17 -27.44 8.63
CA ARG A 371 -2.86 -27.27 10.06
C ARG A 371 -1.42 -26.78 10.21
N GLY A 372 -1.23 -25.50 9.95
CA GLY A 372 0.06 -24.85 10.07
C GLY A 372 -0.02 -23.58 10.92
N LYS A 373 0.90 -22.67 10.69
CA LYS A 373 0.99 -21.37 11.34
C LYS A 373 0.46 -20.30 10.40
N LEU A 374 -0.63 -19.61 10.80
CA LEU A 374 -1.28 -18.58 10.00
C LEU A 374 -0.92 -17.18 10.52
N VAL A 375 -0.20 -16.43 9.70
CA VAL A 375 0.10 -15.01 9.96
C VAL A 375 -1.08 -14.16 9.46
N CYS A 376 -1.77 -13.48 10.37
CA CYS A 376 -2.95 -12.70 10.03
C CYS A 376 -3.20 -11.56 11.03
N ASP A 377 -4.14 -10.68 10.69
CA ASP A 377 -4.68 -9.69 11.61
C ASP A 377 -5.63 -10.30 12.67
N ASP A 378 -6.34 -9.44 13.44
CA ASP A 378 -7.31 -9.90 14.45
C ASP A 378 -8.71 -10.14 13.87
N TYR A 379 -8.84 -10.46 12.59
CA TYR A 379 -10.15 -10.70 12.04
C TYR A 379 -10.82 -11.95 12.63
N SER A 380 -12.04 -11.78 13.14
CA SER A 380 -12.79 -12.83 13.83
C SER A 380 -13.09 -14.06 12.95
N GLY A 381 -13.08 -13.89 11.62
CA GLY A 381 -13.30 -14.96 10.66
C GLY A 381 -12.25 -16.07 10.67
N TYR A 382 -11.04 -15.81 11.22
CA TYR A 382 -9.99 -16.84 11.36
C TYR A 382 -10.06 -17.59 12.69
N LYS A 383 -10.76 -17.08 13.71
CA LYS A 383 -10.73 -17.62 15.08
C LYS A 383 -11.15 -19.09 15.16
N PHE A 384 -12.08 -19.53 14.32
CA PHE A 384 -12.50 -20.94 14.30
C PHE A 384 -11.37 -21.89 13.85
N LEU A 385 -10.45 -21.45 12.97
CA LEU A 385 -9.29 -22.23 12.51
C LEU A 385 -8.36 -22.55 13.69
N PHE A 386 -8.17 -21.59 14.59
CA PHE A 386 -7.31 -21.76 15.76
C PHE A 386 -7.87 -22.81 16.72
N HIS A 387 -9.19 -22.94 16.85
CA HIS A 387 -9.82 -24.03 17.58
C HIS A 387 -9.69 -25.40 16.90
N GLN A 388 -9.34 -25.42 15.60
CA GLN A 388 -9.13 -26.65 14.83
C GLN A 388 -7.66 -27.06 14.69
N GLY A 389 -6.74 -26.40 15.40
CA GLY A 389 -5.32 -26.74 15.42
C GLY A 389 -4.41 -25.92 14.51
N VAL A 390 -4.93 -24.86 13.88
CA VAL A 390 -4.09 -23.84 13.23
C VAL A 390 -3.50 -22.94 14.31
N THR A 391 -2.19 -22.63 14.22
CA THR A 391 -1.53 -21.74 15.17
C THR A 391 -1.66 -20.29 14.69
N GLU A 392 -2.18 -19.42 15.54
CA GLU A 392 -2.28 -17.98 15.26
C GLU A 392 -0.93 -17.30 15.39
N ILE A 393 -0.51 -16.56 14.37
CA ILE A 393 0.65 -15.66 14.40
C ILE A 393 0.13 -14.25 14.21
N GLY A 394 0.28 -13.41 15.26
CA GLY A 394 -0.25 -12.06 15.29
C GLY A 394 0.65 -11.07 14.54
N CYS A 395 0.05 -9.99 14.05
CA CYS A 395 0.75 -8.91 13.36
C CYS A 395 1.11 -7.78 14.35
N LEU A 396 2.43 -7.56 14.59
CA LEU A 396 2.88 -6.45 15.44
C LEU A 396 2.64 -5.08 14.80
N ALA A 397 2.60 -4.98 13.47
CA ALA A 397 2.28 -3.73 12.79
C ALA A 397 0.86 -3.24 13.14
N HIS A 398 -0.12 -4.15 13.24
CA HIS A 398 -1.47 -3.82 13.69
C HIS A 398 -1.53 -3.39 15.16
N ALA A 399 -0.74 -4.03 16.02
CA ALA A 399 -0.61 -3.63 17.42
C ALA A 399 0.00 -2.21 17.52
N ARG A 400 1.11 -1.96 16.83
CA ARG A 400 1.78 -0.67 16.76
C ARG A 400 0.87 0.43 16.20
N ARG A 401 0.11 0.16 15.13
CA ARG A 401 -0.81 1.11 14.49
C ARG A 401 -1.82 1.69 15.48
N LYS A 402 -2.35 0.89 16.43
CA LYS A 402 -3.28 1.37 17.45
C LYS A 402 -2.68 2.45 18.37
N PHE A 403 -1.41 2.33 18.74
CA PHE A 403 -0.69 3.35 19.51
C PHE A 403 -0.31 4.55 18.64
N HIS A 404 0.06 4.31 17.39
CA HIS A 404 0.38 5.38 16.44
C HIS A 404 -0.83 6.27 16.13
N GLU A 405 -2.00 5.70 15.91
CA GLU A 405 -3.25 6.45 15.75
C GLU A 405 -3.56 7.33 16.97
N LEU A 406 -3.34 6.81 18.18
CA LEU A 406 -3.53 7.57 19.42
C LEU A 406 -2.49 8.67 19.60
N HIS A 407 -1.27 8.47 19.11
CA HIS A 407 -0.24 9.49 19.12
C HIS A 407 -0.59 10.64 18.18
N ILE A 408 -1.00 10.34 16.95
CA ILE A 408 -1.40 11.36 15.95
C ILE A 408 -2.64 12.13 16.42
N THR A 409 -3.62 11.45 17.03
CA THR A 409 -4.89 12.07 17.40
C THR A 409 -4.86 12.81 18.74
N GLY A 410 -3.98 12.45 19.67
CA GLY A 410 -4.02 12.96 21.04
C GLY A 410 -2.66 13.20 21.69
N GLN A 411 -1.54 13.09 20.98
CA GLN A 411 -0.16 13.28 21.48
C GLN A 411 0.11 12.60 22.84
N SER A 412 -0.48 11.43 23.03
CA SER A 412 -0.36 10.70 24.31
C SER A 412 1.09 10.29 24.59
N ILE A 413 1.67 10.76 25.68
CA ILE A 413 3.01 10.37 26.17
C ILE A 413 3.11 8.85 26.33
N VAL A 414 2.04 8.23 26.83
CA VAL A 414 1.94 6.77 26.97
C VAL A 414 2.06 6.05 25.62
N SER A 415 1.52 6.64 24.54
CA SER A 415 1.68 6.09 23.20
C SER A 415 3.12 6.18 22.70
N ILE A 416 3.85 7.25 23.02
CA ILE A 416 5.27 7.43 22.65
C ILE A 416 6.15 6.36 23.31
N GLU A 417 5.92 6.08 24.59
CA GLU A 417 6.64 5.03 25.32
C GLU A 417 6.46 3.65 24.63
N ALA A 418 5.22 3.30 24.26
CA ALA A 418 4.91 2.08 23.54
C ALA A 418 5.59 2.04 22.15
N LEU A 419 5.46 3.11 21.37
CA LEU A 419 6.03 3.23 20.02
C LEU A 419 7.55 3.10 20.05
N THR A 420 8.21 3.60 21.09
CA THR A 420 9.66 3.44 21.29
C THR A 420 10.06 1.97 21.44
N LEU A 421 9.29 1.19 22.22
CA LEU A 421 9.55 -0.24 22.38
C LEU A 421 9.27 -1.02 21.09
N PHE A 422 8.18 -0.71 20.37
CA PHE A 422 7.93 -1.29 19.06
C PHE A 422 9.07 -1.00 18.07
N ARG A 423 9.55 0.25 18.02
CA ARG A 423 10.69 0.62 17.15
C ARG A 423 11.95 -0.19 17.46
N GLN A 424 12.23 -0.45 18.74
CA GLN A 424 13.36 -1.29 19.12
C GLN A 424 13.21 -2.74 18.61
N LEU A 425 11.99 -3.31 18.65
CA LEU A 425 11.72 -4.64 18.08
C LEU A 425 11.97 -4.67 16.57
N TYR A 426 11.47 -3.67 15.84
CA TYR A 426 11.71 -3.56 14.39
C TYR A 426 13.17 -3.27 14.05
N ALA A 427 13.94 -2.60 14.92
CA ALA A 427 15.37 -2.39 14.72
C ALA A 427 16.14 -3.72 14.73
N VAL A 428 15.74 -4.68 15.57
CA VAL A 428 16.32 -6.03 15.57
C VAL A 428 16.03 -6.76 14.25
N GLU A 429 14.81 -6.65 13.72
CA GLU A 429 14.47 -7.26 12.42
C GLU A 429 15.29 -6.65 11.28
N ARG A 430 15.46 -5.31 11.25
CA ARG A 430 16.34 -4.64 10.27
C ARG A 430 17.79 -5.13 10.36
N GLU A 431 18.32 -5.31 11.57
CA GLU A 431 19.68 -5.87 11.77
C GLU A 431 19.78 -7.30 11.19
N ILE A 432 18.73 -8.11 11.38
CA ILE A 432 18.64 -9.46 10.81
C ILE A 432 18.63 -9.40 9.29
N ASP A 433 17.79 -8.55 8.68
CA ASP A 433 17.71 -8.41 7.23
C ASP A 433 19.04 -7.93 6.64
N GLU A 434 19.66 -6.91 7.24
CA GLU A 434 20.98 -6.43 6.83
C GLU A 434 22.05 -7.51 6.88
N ARG A 435 22.02 -8.39 7.86
CA ARG A 435 22.98 -9.48 8.00
C ARG A 435 22.93 -10.48 6.85
N PHE A 436 21.73 -10.78 6.33
CA PHE A 436 21.55 -11.76 5.26
C PHE A 436 21.55 -11.16 3.86
N GLU A 437 21.09 -9.93 3.68
CA GLU A 437 20.93 -9.28 2.36
C GLU A 437 22.16 -8.51 1.90
N LYS A 438 22.98 -7.95 2.83
CA LYS A 438 24.17 -7.16 2.47
C LYS A 438 25.35 -7.99 1.94
N ASN A 439 25.31 -9.31 2.02
CA ASN A 439 26.34 -10.17 1.45
C ASN A 439 26.16 -10.28 -0.08
N THR A 440 27.25 -10.36 -0.80
CA THR A 440 27.22 -10.54 -2.26
C THR A 440 27.94 -11.85 -2.62
N PRO A 441 27.23 -12.94 -3.03
CA PRO A 441 25.76 -13.05 -3.11
C PRO A 441 25.06 -13.06 -1.73
N PRO A 442 23.76 -12.72 -1.67
CA PRO A 442 22.98 -12.79 -0.43
C PRO A 442 23.05 -14.19 0.21
N MET A 443 23.24 -14.24 1.51
CA MET A 443 23.25 -15.52 2.23
C MET A 443 21.81 -16.03 2.43
N PRO A 444 21.55 -17.35 2.31
CA PRO A 444 20.28 -17.93 2.72
C PRO A 444 19.99 -17.59 4.18
N ARG A 445 18.75 -17.15 4.46
CA ARG A 445 18.30 -16.80 5.81
C ARG A 445 18.14 -18.08 6.64
N ASP A 446 19.06 -18.30 7.57
CA ASP A 446 19.03 -19.46 8.48
C ASP A 446 18.05 -19.19 9.64
N PRO A 447 16.95 -19.96 9.76
CA PRO A 447 15.97 -19.78 10.82
C PRO A 447 16.54 -19.94 12.23
N GLN A 448 17.57 -20.74 12.43
CA GLN A 448 18.17 -20.93 13.75
C GLN A 448 18.97 -19.70 14.17
N ILE A 449 19.72 -19.09 13.27
CA ILE A 449 20.44 -17.86 13.51
C ILE A 449 19.45 -16.72 13.79
N VAL A 450 18.40 -16.60 12.99
CA VAL A 450 17.33 -15.61 13.20
C VAL A 450 16.71 -15.75 14.59
N ARG A 451 16.33 -16.99 14.95
CA ARG A 451 15.78 -17.27 16.28
C ARG A 451 16.75 -16.89 17.40
N GLN A 452 18.03 -17.22 17.26
CA GLN A 452 19.03 -16.88 18.26
C GLN A 452 19.12 -15.36 18.46
N ILE A 453 19.25 -14.59 17.39
CA ILE A 453 19.31 -13.11 17.47
C ILE A 453 18.04 -12.55 18.14
N ARG A 454 16.87 -13.07 17.79
CA ARG A 454 15.60 -12.65 18.40
C ARG A 454 15.53 -12.97 19.89
N GLN A 455 16.00 -14.15 20.31
CA GLN A 455 16.04 -14.54 21.72
C GLN A 455 17.01 -13.66 22.52
N GLU A 456 18.17 -13.31 21.94
CA GLU A 456 19.17 -12.49 22.61
C GLU A 456 18.78 -11.01 22.67
N LYS A 457 18.21 -10.45 21.58
CA LYS A 457 18.00 -8.99 21.45
C LYS A 457 16.52 -8.60 21.53
N ALA A 458 15.61 -9.27 20.81
CA ALA A 458 14.21 -8.88 20.74
C ALA A 458 13.40 -9.33 21.94
N LYS A 459 13.65 -10.54 22.47
CA LYS A 459 12.91 -11.08 23.62
C LYS A 459 12.98 -10.19 24.85
N PRO A 460 14.13 -9.67 25.31
CA PRO A 460 14.17 -8.73 26.45
C PRO A 460 13.34 -7.47 26.23
N ILE A 461 13.29 -6.96 24.98
CA ILE A 461 12.48 -5.79 24.62
C ILE A 461 11.00 -6.15 24.67
N ALA A 462 10.62 -7.33 24.16
CA ALA A 462 9.25 -7.83 24.22
C ALA A 462 8.80 -8.04 25.67
N ASP A 463 9.63 -8.63 26.51
CA ASP A 463 9.33 -8.82 27.94
C ASP A 463 9.14 -7.47 28.65
N LYS A 464 9.96 -6.46 28.33
CA LYS A 464 9.80 -5.07 28.83
C LYS A 464 8.51 -4.45 28.35
N LEU A 465 8.15 -4.63 27.08
CA LEU A 465 6.88 -4.15 26.52
C LEU A 465 5.69 -4.82 27.23
N HIS A 466 5.75 -6.10 27.49
CA HIS A 466 4.69 -6.84 28.20
C HIS A 466 4.48 -6.31 29.62
N GLN A 467 5.57 -6.16 30.38
CA GLN A 467 5.53 -5.59 31.72
C GLN A 467 4.95 -4.18 31.69
N TRP A 468 5.42 -3.34 30.78
CA TRP A 468 4.93 -1.99 30.59
C TRP A 468 3.43 -1.95 30.27
N LEU A 469 2.95 -2.84 29.37
CA LEU A 469 1.52 -2.95 29.06
C LEU A 469 0.69 -3.31 30.28
N GLN A 470 1.15 -4.26 31.12
CA GLN A 470 0.46 -4.67 32.35
C GLN A 470 0.38 -3.54 33.37
N GLU A 471 1.49 -2.86 33.63
CA GLU A 471 1.57 -1.74 34.59
C GLU A 471 0.70 -0.56 34.16
N LYS A 472 0.88 -0.08 32.92
CA LYS A 472 0.11 1.09 32.42
C LYS A 472 -1.38 0.77 32.27
N ARG A 473 -1.74 -0.48 31.96
CA ARG A 473 -3.15 -0.90 31.86
C ARG A 473 -3.89 -0.77 33.18
N GLN A 474 -3.23 -1.02 34.32
CA GLN A 474 -3.82 -0.85 35.64
C GLN A 474 -4.11 0.61 35.98
N LEU A 475 -3.33 1.54 35.42
CA LEU A 475 -3.45 2.98 35.66
C LEU A 475 -4.47 3.67 34.74
N THR A 476 -5.07 2.93 33.78
CA THR A 476 -5.96 3.51 32.76
C THR A 476 -7.40 3.02 32.93
N THR A 477 -8.38 3.89 32.64
CA THR A 477 -9.81 3.55 32.71
C THR A 477 -10.22 2.55 31.61
N LYS A 478 -11.20 1.68 31.88
CA LYS A 478 -11.61 0.59 30.97
C LYS A 478 -12.03 1.04 29.56
N ASN A 479 -12.59 2.24 29.45
CA ASN A 479 -13.15 2.73 28.18
C ASN A 479 -12.21 3.63 27.38
N ALA A 480 -11.05 3.99 27.91
CA ALA A 480 -10.08 4.83 27.24
C ALA A 480 -9.55 4.15 25.96
N SER A 481 -9.31 4.93 24.92
CA SER A 481 -8.80 4.39 23.65
C SER A 481 -7.42 3.72 23.82
N ILE A 482 -6.58 4.27 24.70
CA ILE A 482 -5.28 3.69 25.05
C ILE A 482 -5.43 2.32 25.74
N SER A 483 -6.44 2.15 26.61
CA SER A 483 -6.74 0.86 27.25
C SER A 483 -7.13 -0.21 26.23
N LYS A 484 -7.90 0.16 25.20
CA LYS A 484 -8.27 -0.75 24.10
C LYS A 484 -7.03 -1.20 23.30
N ALA A 485 -6.07 -0.29 23.08
CA ALA A 485 -4.81 -0.63 22.41
C ALA A 485 -3.96 -1.59 23.25
N MET A 486 -3.86 -1.34 24.56
CA MET A 486 -3.17 -2.24 25.51
C MET A 486 -3.86 -3.60 25.61
N ASP A 487 -5.19 -3.63 25.77
CA ASP A 487 -5.99 -4.86 25.86
C ASP A 487 -5.86 -5.72 24.60
N TYR A 488 -5.76 -5.09 23.41
CA TYR A 488 -5.49 -5.79 22.16
C TYR A 488 -4.15 -6.55 22.22
N CYS A 489 -3.08 -5.90 22.67
CA CYS A 489 -1.77 -6.51 22.80
C CYS A 489 -1.76 -7.61 23.87
N LEU A 490 -2.30 -7.33 25.05
CA LEU A 490 -2.30 -8.29 26.18
C LEU A 490 -3.10 -9.56 25.86
N LYS A 491 -4.28 -9.43 25.24
CA LYS A 491 -5.12 -10.57 24.87
C LYS A 491 -4.48 -11.45 23.80
N ARG A 492 -3.65 -10.88 22.95
CA ARG A 492 -3.00 -11.58 21.84
C ARG A 492 -1.50 -11.76 22.04
N TRP A 493 -1.00 -11.54 23.25
CA TRP A 493 0.43 -11.51 23.52
C TRP A 493 1.15 -12.76 23.02
N GLN A 494 0.58 -13.94 23.28
CA GLN A 494 1.13 -15.20 22.80
C GLN A 494 1.24 -15.24 21.27
N ALA A 495 0.19 -14.83 20.53
CA ALA A 495 0.22 -14.81 19.07
C ALA A 495 1.23 -13.77 18.54
N LEU A 496 1.33 -12.61 19.19
CA LEU A 496 2.24 -11.52 18.78
C LEU A 496 3.73 -11.85 19.03
N THR A 497 4.03 -12.79 19.94
CA THR A 497 5.42 -13.14 20.31
C THR A 497 5.89 -14.49 19.76
N GLN A 498 5.04 -15.24 19.07
CA GLN A 498 5.40 -16.53 18.45
C GLN A 498 6.60 -16.42 17.48
N TYR A 499 6.77 -15.28 16.82
CA TYR A 499 7.88 -15.05 15.89
C TYR A 499 9.25 -15.10 16.58
N LEU A 500 9.32 -14.85 17.88
CA LEU A 500 10.56 -14.93 18.67
C LEU A 500 11.10 -16.36 18.76
N ASP A 501 10.21 -17.35 18.72
CA ASP A 501 10.56 -18.76 18.94
C ASP A 501 10.80 -19.55 17.65
N ASP A 502 10.41 -18.99 16.49
CA ASP A 502 10.63 -19.60 15.18
C ASP A 502 11.16 -18.57 14.18
N GLY A 503 12.42 -18.69 13.79
CA GLY A 503 13.07 -17.76 12.87
C GLY A 503 12.50 -17.73 11.44
N ARG A 504 11.57 -18.65 11.10
CA ARG A 504 10.84 -18.62 9.82
C ARG A 504 9.64 -17.70 9.84
N LEU A 505 9.13 -17.35 11.04
CA LEU A 505 7.96 -16.50 11.19
C LEU A 505 8.35 -15.02 11.02
N PRO A 506 7.52 -14.22 10.36
CA PRO A 506 7.69 -12.78 10.31
C PRO A 506 7.15 -12.11 11.58
N ILE A 507 7.62 -10.90 11.85
CA ILE A 507 7.14 -10.05 12.95
C ILE A 507 5.73 -9.50 12.69
N ASP A 508 5.33 -9.38 11.42
CA ASP A 508 4.05 -8.79 11.01
C ASP A 508 3.48 -9.41 9.72
N ASN A 509 2.33 -8.89 9.29
CA ASN A 509 1.63 -9.32 8.08
C ASN A 509 1.78 -8.35 6.89
N ASN A 510 2.71 -7.39 6.94
CA ASN A 510 2.90 -6.39 5.88
C ASN A 510 3.17 -7.04 4.52
N TRP A 511 3.81 -8.20 4.51
CA TRP A 511 4.03 -8.99 3.29
C TRP A 511 2.72 -9.35 2.57
N ALA A 512 1.69 -9.77 3.31
CA ALA A 512 0.36 -10.03 2.75
C ALA A 512 -0.36 -8.73 2.36
N GLU A 513 -0.29 -7.68 3.18
CA GLU A 513 -0.88 -6.38 2.86
C GLU A 513 -0.33 -5.83 1.53
N ASN A 514 0.97 -5.98 1.27
CA ASN A 514 1.58 -5.61 0.00
C ASN A 514 1.02 -6.40 -1.19
N GLN A 515 0.67 -7.69 -1.00
CA GLN A 515 0.03 -8.46 -2.07
C GLN A 515 -1.45 -8.09 -2.28
N MET A 516 -2.11 -7.43 -1.32
CA MET A 516 -3.45 -6.87 -1.50
C MET A 516 -3.46 -5.52 -2.24
N ARG A 517 -2.32 -4.82 -2.28
CA ARG A 517 -2.17 -3.51 -2.92
C ARG A 517 -2.63 -3.46 -4.39
N PRO A 518 -2.31 -4.45 -5.28
CA PRO A 518 -2.80 -4.45 -6.65
C PRO A 518 -4.33 -4.45 -6.75
N TRP A 519 -5.02 -5.12 -5.83
CA TRP A 519 -6.49 -5.09 -5.76
C TRP A 519 -7.01 -3.74 -5.26
N ALA A 520 -6.36 -3.16 -4.25
CA ALA A 520 -6.72 -1.86 -3.71
C ALA A 520 -6.58 -0.73 -4.74
N LEU A 521 -5.49 -0.74 -5.53
CA LEU A 521 -5.27 0.18 -6.64
C LEU A 521 -6.22 -0.10 -7.82
N GLY A 522 -6.36 -1.37 -8.19
CA GLY A 522 -7.20 -1.78 -9.31
C GLY A 522 -8.66 -1.39 -9.11
N ARG A 523 -9.24 -1.63 -7.91
CA ARG A 523 -10.63 -1.25 -7.62
C ARG A 523 -10.92 0.25 -7.73
N LYS A 524 -9.90 1.11 -7.60
CA LYS A 524 -10.05 2.56 -7.83
C LYS A 524 -10.18 2.89 -9.32
N ASN A 525 -9.63 2.05 -10.21
CA ASN A 525 -9.64 2.25 -11.65
C ASN A 525 -10.82 1.55 -12.35
N TRP A 526 -11.05 0.25 -12.08
CA TRP A 526 -12.13 -0.51 -12.70
C TRP A 526 -13.38 -0.64 -11.82
N LEU A 527 -13.39 -0.06 -10.61
CA LEU A 527 -14.49 0.22 -9.68
C LEU A 527 -15.18 -1.02 -9.08
N PHE A 528 -15.51 -2.05 -9.86
CA PHE A 528 -16.25 -3.24 -9.40
C PHE A 528 -15.95 -4.47 -10.27
N ALA A 529 -16.24 -5.65 -9.74
CA ALA A 529 -16.37 -6.87 -10.53
C ALA A 529 -17.78 -6.96 -11.09
N GLY A 530 -17.93 -7.30 -12.38
CA GLY A 530 -19.22 -7.36 -13.04
C GLY A 530 -20.17 -8.45 -12.48
N SER A 531 -19.59 -9.50 -11.84
CA SER A 531 -20.32 -10.57 -11.15
C SER A 531 -19.37 -11.29 -10.19
N LEU A 532 -19.91 -12.19 -9.33
CA LEU A 532 -19.08 -13.09 -8.51
C LEU A 532 -18.12 -13.91 -9.40
N ARG A 533 -18.65 -14.51 -10.48
CA ARG A 533 -17.86 -15.29 -11.45
C ARG A 533 -16.74 -14.47 -12.10
N SER A 534 -16.98 -13.20 -12.44
CA SER A 534 -15.93 -12.35 -13.01
C SER A 534 -14.86 -11.98 -11.97
N GLY A 535 -15.23 -11.85 -10.69
CA GLY A 535 -14.30 -11.67 -9.59
C GLY A 535 -13.41 -12.91 -9.36
N GLN A 536 -13.99 -14.11 -9.38
CA GLN A 536 -13.24 -15.37 -9.29
C GLN A 536 -12.23 -15.54 -10.43
N ARG A 537 -12.66 -15.25 -11.67
CA ARG A 537 -11.75 -15.26 -12.84
C ARG A 537 -10.62 -14.23 -12.72
N ALA A 538 -10.94 -13.06 -12.20
CA ALA A 538 -9.92 -12.04 -11.92
C ALA A 538 -8.93 -12.53 -10.84
N ALA A 539 -9.40 -13.22 -9.81
CA ALA A 539 -8.57 -13.83 -8.77
C ALA A 539 -7.60 -14.85 -9.36
N ASN A 540 -8.06 -15.73 -10.28
CA ASN A 540 -7.19 -16.68 -10.97
C ASN A 540 -6.08 -15.96 -11.76
N ILE A 541 -6.42 -14.95 -12.55
CA ILE A 541 -5.44 -14.19 -13.35
C ILE A 541 -4.44 -13.48 -12.43
N MET A 542 -4.93 -12.82 -11.38
CA MET A 542 -4.09 -12.09 -10.43
C MET A 542 -3.16 -13.03 -9.64
N SER A 543 -3.61 -14.25 -9.28
CA SER A 543 -2.78 -15.26 -8.62
C SER A 543 -1.56 -15.61 -9.47
N ILE A 544 -1.76 -15.83 -10.77
CA ILE A 544 -0.68 -16.14 -11.71
C ILE A 544 0.26 -14.94 -11.89
N ILE A 545 -0.28 -13.73 -12.11
CA ILE A 545 0.52 -12.52 -12.34
C ILE A 545 1.36 -12.18 -11.09
N GLN A 546 0.76 -12.21 -9.91
CA GLN A 546 1.48 -11.83 -8.68
C GLN A 546 2.49 -12.91 -8.26
N SER A 547 2.16 -14.20 -8.42
CA SER A 547 3.12 -15.28 -8.18
C SER A 547 4.31 -15.21 -9.14
N ALA A 548 4.10 -14.84 -10.41
CA ALA A 548 5.20 -14.58 -11.34
C ALA A 548 6.09 -13.42 -10.85
N ARG A 549 5.51 -12.32 -10.39
CA ARG A 549 6.25 -11.18 -9.81
C ARG A 549 7.06 -11.58 -8.59
N LEU A 550 6.48 -12.37 -7.67
CA LEU A 550 7.17 -12.86 -6.47
C LEU A 550 8.40 -13.71 -6.82
N ASN A 551 8.38 -14.39 -7.96
CA ASN A 551 9.50 -15.18 -8.48
C ASN A 551 10.46 -14.36 -9.36
N GLY A 552 10.26 -13.03 -9.51
CA GLY A 552 11.13 -12.16 -10.31
C GLY A 552 11.04 -12.39 -11.82
N LEU A 553 9.95 -13.02 -12.31
CA LEU A 553 9.78 -13.32 -13.72
C LEU A 553 9.33 -12.08 -14.51
N ASP A 554 9.74 -12.01 -15.78
CA ASP A 554 9.05 -11.14 -16.74
C ASP A 554 7.61 -11.66 -16.93
N VAL A 555 6.65 -10.92 -16.38
CA VAL A 555 5.24 -11.32 -16.39
C VAL A 555 4.69 -11.44 -17.80
N SER A 556 5.20 -10.63 -18.76
CA SER A 556 4.75 -10.66 -20.14
C SER A 556 5.22 -11.92 -20.86
N ALA A 557 6.51 -12.24 -20.75
CA ALA A 557 7.08 -13.45 -21.30
C ALA A 557 6.44 -14.70 -20.69
N TYR A 558 6.35 -14.74 -19.36
CA TYR A 558 5.75 -15.85 -18.63
C TYR A 558 4.28 -16.09 -19.02
N LEU A 559 3.44 -15.08 -18.92
CA LEU A 559 2.00 -15.24 -19.18
C LEU A 559 1.72 -15.58 -20.66
N THR A 560 2.50 -15.03 -21.59
CA THR A 560 2.42 -15.36 -23.00
C THR A 560 2.70 -16.85 -23.23
N ASP A 561 3.78 -17.37 -22.65
CA ASP A 561 4.15 -18.78 -22.76
C ASP A 561 3.11 -19.71 -22.11
N VAL A 562 2.64 -19.36 -20.91
CA VAL A 562 1.55 -20.09 -20.24
C VAL A 562 0.30 -20.15 -21.12
N LEU A 563 -0.16 -19.04 -21.69
CA LEU A 563 -1.35 -19.00 -22.55
C LEU A 563 -1.15 -19.79 -23.85
N ARG A 564 0.09 -19.92 -24.32
CA ARG A 564 0.43 -20.70 -25.52
C ARG A 564 0.45 -22.20 -25.22
N ARG A 565 1.11 -22.62 -24.14
CA ARG A 565 1.37 -24.03 -23.82
C ARG A 565 0.20 -24.71 -23.12
N LEU A 566 -0.52 -24.00 -22.24
CA LEU A 566 -1.55 -24.55 -21.37
C LEU A 566 -2.61 -25.42 -22.06
N PRO A 567 -3.07 -25.14 -23.33
CA PRO A 567 -4.05 -25.99 -24.02
C PRO A 567 -3.57 -27.42 -24.36
N THR A 568 -2.26 -27.64 -24.37
CA THR A 568 -1.63 -28.90 -24.75
C THR A 568 -0.70 -29.46 -23.69
N GLN A 569 -0.49 -28.73 -22.60
CA GLN A 569 0.44 -29.12 -21.53
C GLN A 569 -0.16 -30.22 -20.68
N GLU A 570 0.51 -31.36 -20.56
CA GLU A 570 0.10 -32.47 -19.69
C GLU A 570 0.55 -32.26 -18.23
N ASP A 571 1.81 -31.83 -18.04
CA ASP A 571 2.35 -31.51 -16.71
C ASP A 571 2.22 -30.01 -16.42
N LEU A 572 1.26 -29.66 -15.59
CA LEU A 572 1.04 -28.28 -15.17
C LEU A 572 2.17 -27.71 -14.29
N ASP A 573 2.95 -28.57 -13.65
CA ASP A 573 4.03 -28.15 -12.77
C ASP A 573 5.14 -27.38 -13.51
N GLU A 574 5.35 -27.68 -14.80
CA GLU A 574 6.29 -26.94 -15.64
C GLU A 574 5.87 -25.47 -15.92
N LEU A 575 4.58 -25.20 -15.82
CA LEU A 575 4.03 -23.85 -16.02
C LEU A 575 3.91 -23.04 -14.72
N LEU A 576 4.20 -23.66 -13.57
CA LEU A 576 4.12 -22.94 -12.30
C LEU A 576 5.22 -21.87 -12.19
N PRO A 577 4.91 -20.68 -11.63
CA PRO A 577 5.84 -19.54 -11.62
C PRO A 577 7.23 -19.84 -11.02
N HIS A 578 7.30 -20.69 -10.00
CA HIS A 578 8.55 -21.06 -9.32
C HIS A 578 9.38 -22.12 -10.06
N ARG A 579 8.82 -22.76 -11.10
CA ARG A 579 9.48 -23.80 -11.91
C ARG A 579 9.68 -23.38 -13.36
N TRP A 580 8.96 -22.35 -13.79
CA TRP A 580 8.98 -21.93 -15.18
C TRP A 580 10.38 -21.47 -15.63
N VAL A 581 10.79 -21.93 -16.77
CA VAL A 581 12.02 -21.54 -17.47
C VAL A 581 11.64 -20.91 -18.80
N PRO A 582 12.23 -19.75 -19.17
CA PRO A 582 11.98 -19.16 -20.47
C PRO A 582 12.24 -20.16 -21.62
N PRO A 583 11.35 -20.24 -22.61
CA PRO A 583 11.64 -21.04 -23.81
C PRO A 583 12.88 -20.49 -24.49
N GLN A 584 13.75 -21.42 -24.96
CA GLN A 584 15.00 -21.08 -25.65
C GLN A 584 14.74 -20.45 -27.02
#